data_2605b7480f4007fa5e65bbf9b54b5877
#
_entry.id   2605b7480f4007fa5e65bbf9b54b5877
#
_cell.length_a   1.000
_cell.length_b   1.000
_cell.length_c   1.000
_cell.angle_alpha   90.00
_cell.angle_beta   90.00
_cell.angle_gamma   90.00
#
_symmetry.space_group_name_H-M   'P 1'
#
loop_
_entity.id
_entity.type
_entity.pdbx_description
1 polymer ?
#
loop_
_entity_poly.entity_id
_entity_poly.type
_entity_poly.pdbx_seq_one_letter_code
_entity_poly.pdbx_strand_id
1 'polypeptide(L)' 'GELKQQEFQIILDALVECRGNRQAVSEKLGISPRTLRYKIAKMRDEGMIIPG' A
#
# COMPACT_ATOMS: atom_id res chain seq x y z
N GLY A 1 3.18 10.61 11.70
CA GLY A 1 2.30 10.36 12.79
C GLY A 1 1.62 9.01 12.74
N GLU A 2 0.80 8.79 13.73
CA GLU A 2 0.11 7.51 13.89
C GLU A 2 -0.83 7.22 12.74
N LEU A 3 -1.48 8.24 12.21
CA LEU A 3 -2.40 8.07 11.09
C LEU A 3 -1.68 7.56 9.85
N LYS A 4 -0.47 8.03 9.63
CA LYS A 4 0.34 7.57 8.50
C LYS A 4 0.67 6.09 8.64
N GLN A 5 1.02 5.67 9.86
CA GLN A 5 1.36 4.28 10.09
C GLN A 5 0.16 3.36 9.88
N GLN A 6 -1.02 3.80 10.30
CA GLN A 6 -2.22 3.01 10.07
C GLN A 6 -2.53 2.86 8.59
N GLU A 7 -2.39 3.94 7.83
CA GLU A 7 -2.62 3.90 6.39
C GLU A 7 -1.64 2.94 5.72
N PHE A 8 -0.37 3.02 6.09
CA PHE A 8 0.65 2.14 5.52
C PHE A 8 0.37 0.69 5.89
N GLN A 9 -0.04 0.45 7.13
CA GLN A 9 -0.34 -0.92 7.55
C GLN A 9 -1.50 -1.51 6.77
N ILE A 10 -2.54 -0.72 6.51
CA ILE A 10 -3.68 -1.17 5.72
C ILE A 10 -3.23 -1.55 4.31
N ILE A 11 -2.35 -0.75 3.72
CA ILE A 11 -1.83 -1.05 2.38
C ILE A 11 -0.99 -2.32 2.40
N LEU A 12 -0.14 -2.49 3.41
CA LEU A 12 0.67 -3.69 3.53
C LEU A 12 -0.19 -4.94 3.66
N ASP A 13 -1.20 -4.88 4.51
CA ASP A 13 -2.11 -6.00 4.70
C ASP A 13 -2.82 -6.35 3.39
N ALA A 14 -3.26 -5.35 2.66
CA ALA A 14 -3.94 -5.56 1.38
C ALA A 14 -2.98 -6.17 0.37
N LEU A 15 -1.73 -5.73 0.35
CA LEU A 15 -0.72 -6.30 -0.55
C LEU A 15 -0.48 -7.76 -0.27
N VAL A 16 -0.41 -8.14 1.01
CA VAL A 16 -0.24 -9.54 1.39
C VAL A 16 -1.44 -10.35 0.94
N GLU A 17 -2.64 -9.86 1.21
CA GLU A 17 -3.86 -10.57 0.83
C GLU A 17 -3.99 -10.73 -0.68
N CYS A 18 -3.59 -9.73 -1.43
CA CYS A 18 -3.68 -9.75 -2.89
C CYS A 18 -2.42 -10.30 -3.55
N ARG A 19 -1.50 -10.82 -2.75
CA ARG A 19 -0.25 -11.42 -3.24
C ARG A 19 0.54 -10.47 -4.13
N GLY A 20 0.57 -9.20 -3.77
CA GLY A 20 1.32 -8.19 -4.52
C GLY A 20 0.60 -7.64 -5.74
N ASN A 21 -0.63 -8.06 -5.97
CA ASN A 21 -1.41 -7.56 -7.10
C ASN A 21 -1.92 -6.15 -6.77
N ARG A 22 -1.21 -5.14 -7.28
CA ARG A 22 -1.50 -3.77 -6.95
C ARG A 22 -2.84 -3.27 -7.48
N GLN A 23 -3.26 -3.79 -8.62
CA GLN A 23 -4.57 -3.42 -9.14
C GLN A 23 -5.68 -3.90 -8.22
N ALA A 24 -5.57 -5.14 -7.74
CA ALA A 24 -6.55 -5.66 -6.79
C ALA A 24 -6.53 -4.86 -5.49
N VAL A 25 -5.34 -4.44 -5.04
CA VAL A 25 -5.22 -3.63 -3.83
C VAL A 25 -5.91 -2.27 -4.03
N SER A 26 -5.70 -1.64 -5.17
CA SER A 26 -6.30 -0.33 -5.43
C SER A 26 -7.83 -0.44 -5.43
N GLU A 27 -8.37 -1.50 -6.02
CA GLU A 27 -9.81 -1.72 -6.01
C GLU A 27 -10.33 -2.00 -4.61
N LYS A 28 -9.60 -2.82 -3.87
CA LYS A 28 -9.99 -3.15 -2.50
C LYS A 28 -10.02 -1.92 -1.60
N LEU A 29 -9.07 -1.02 -1.77
CA LEU A 29 -8.98 0.18 -0.95
C LEU A 29 -9.78 1.35 -1.50
N GLY A 30 -10.33 1.21 -2.72
CA GLY A 30 -11.11 2.27 -3.32
C GLY A 30 -10.29 3.47 -3.76
N ILE A 31 -9.05 3.25 -4.14
CA ILE A 31 -8.16 4.32 -4.62
C ILE A 31 -7.67 3.98 -6.02
N SER A 32 -7.19 4.99 -6.74
CA SER A 32 -6.67 4.75 -8.08
C SER A 32 -5.31 4.04 -8.00
N PRO A 33 -4.97 3.26 -9.05
CA PRO A 33 -3.65 2.62 -9.07
C PRO A 33 -2.50 3.62 -8.99
N ARG A 34 -2.71 4.80 -9.54
CA ARG A 34 -1.70 5.86 -9.49
C ARG A 34 -1.46 6.31 -8.05
N THR A 35 -2.55 6.52 -7.30
CA THR A 35 -2.45 6.91 -5.91
C THR A 35 -1.77 5.83 -5.09
N LEU A 36 -2.13 4.58 -5.35
CA LEU A 36 -1.51 3.46 -4.65
C LEU A 36 -0.01 3.40 -4.91
N ARG A 37 0.40 3.57 -6.16
CA ARG A 37 1.83 3.57 -6.50
C ARG A 37 2.58 4.67 -5.75
N TYR A 38 1.98 5.85 -5.67
CA TYR A 38 2.58 6.97 -4.97
C TYR A 38 2.78 6.65 -3.50
N LYS A 39 1.76 6.08 -2.87
CA LYS A 39 1.82 5.71 -1.45
C LYS A 39 2.86 4.63 -1.20
N ILE A 40 2.94 3.64 -2.08
CA ILE A 40 3.93 2.57 -1.95
C ILE A 40 5.35 3.14 -2.07
N ALA A 41 5.56 4.05 -3.00
CA ALA A 41 6.87 4.70 -3.14
C ALA A 41 7.26 5.44 -1.86
N LYS A 42 6.30 6.09 -1.25
CA LYS A 42 6.54 6.81 -0.01
C LYS A 42 6.88 5.85 1.13
N MET A 43 6.18 4.72 1.18
CA MET A 43 6.45 3.69 2.19
C MET A 43 7.87 3.16 2.06
N ARG A 44 8.30 2.86 0.83
CA ARG A 44 9.65 2.39 0.57
C ARG A 44 10.69 3.44 0.97
N ASP A 45 10.38 4.69 0.71
CA ASP A 45 11.26 5.80 1.06
C ASP A 45 11.48 5.88 2.56
N GLU A 46 10.50 5.45 3.34
CA GLU A 46 10.61 5.43 4.79
C GLU A 46 11.21 4.14 5.31
N GLY A 47 11.70 3.28 4.44
CA GLY A 47 12.40 2.07 4.83
C GLY A 47 11.52 0.85 5.04
N MET A 48 10.27 0.90 4.61
CA MET A 48 9.37 -0.23 4.77
C MET A 48 9.61 -1.29 3.68
N ILE A 49 9.45 -2.55 4.07
CA ILE A 49 9.59 -3.66 3.14
C ILE A 49 8.22 -3.90 2.49
N ILE A 50 8.18 -3.82 1.18
CA ILE A 50 6.94 -3.93 0.42
C ILE A 50 6.83 -5.34 -0.17
N PRO A 51 5.78 -6.10 0.18
CA PRO A 51 5.57 -7.43 -0.42
C PRO A 51 5.18 -7.31 -1.89
N GLY A 52 5.61 -8.25 -2.66
CA GLY A 52 5.34 -8.30 -4.10
C GLY A 52 6.47 -7.81 -4.96
#